data_96cb7a574a3a44f180cf7744cd770ec0
#
_entry.id   96cb7a574a3a44f180cf7744cd770ec0
#
_cell.length_a   1.000
_cell.length_b   1.000
_cell.length_c   1.000
_cell.angle_alpha   90.00
_cell.angle_beta   90.00
_cell.angle_gamma   90.00
#
_symmetry.space_group_name_H-M   'P 1'
#
loop_
_entity.id
_entity.type
_entity.pdbx_description
1 polymer ?
#
loop_
_entity_poly.entity_id
_entity_poly.type
_entity_poly.pdbx_seq_one_letter_code
_entity_poly.pdbx_strand_id
1 'polypeptide(L)'
;MPSISEHSLTLILLGLDPDGNIGEGLGGITRIQKYLFLLEKEGNILPSGEGYEFKAYKAGPYSSKLYDDLEFLENLGFIESEITAASTDEEAVEIEELSFDDLMGDGAEETDGESYDGFGASDAYEERRFILTEKGRSKVKELLAKKEYRPVVDAVRKIKSKFNTYSLSDLLYYVYTKYPEMTVESEIRDKVLKRGRAIWHTRIW
;
A
#
# COMPACT_ATOMS: atom_id res chain seq x y z
N MET A 1 24.78 -8.00 -1.70
CA MET A 1 23.61 -8.68 -1.09
C MET A 1 22.80 -9.27 -2.23
N PRO A 2 22.13 -10.43 -2.08
CA PRO A 2 21.24 -10.88 -3.14
C PRO A 2 20.16 -9.83 -3.34
N SER A 3 19.92 -9.45 -4.61
CA SER A 3 18.88 -8.51 -4.98
C SER A 3 17.52 -9.16 -4.66
N ILE A 4 16.77 -8.52 -3.79
CA ILE A 4 15.41 -8.95 -3.44
C ILE A 4 14.50 -8.31 -4.46
N SER A 5 13.74 -9.11 -5.22
CA SER A 5 12.81 -8.55 -6.18
C SER A 5 11.66 -7.82 -5.49
N GLU A 6 11.18 -6.74 -6.10
CA GLU A 6 10.02 -5.97 -5.67
C GLU A 6 8.81 -6.89 -5.46
N HIS A 7 8.52 -7.78 -6.39
CA HIS A 7 7.44 -8.78 -6.28
C HIS A 7 7.54 -9.66 -5.02
N SER A 8 8.77 -10.05 -4.61
CA SER A 8 8.97 -10.81 -3.38
C SER A 8 8.70 -9.97 -2.14
N LEU A 9 9.08 -8.69 -2.17
CA LEU A 9 8.81 -7.75 -1.08
C LEU A 9 7.30 -7.52 -0.93
N THR A 10 6.60 -7.24 -2.03
CA THR A 10 5.14 -7.07 -2.03
C THR A 10 4.44 -8.33 -1.52
N LEU A 11 4.85 -9.51 -2.00
CA LEU A 11 4.24 -10.77 -1.59
C LEU A 11 4.47 -11.06 -0.09
N ILE A 12 5.66 -10.77 0.44
CA ILE A 12 5.95 -10.91 1.88
C ILE A 12 5.15 -9.89 2.69
N LEU A 13 5.04 -8.64 2.21
CA LEU A 13 4.23 -7.61 2.86
C LEU A 13 2.77 -8.02 2.94
N LEU A 14 2.18 -8.50 1.86
CA LEU A 14 0.79 -8.96 1.84
C LEU A 14 0.60 -10.20 2.75
N GLY A 15 1.58 -11.08 2.75
CA GLY A 15 1.48 -12.40 3.37
C GLY A 15 1.78 -12.49 4.86
N LEU A 16 2.43 -11.50 5.47
CA LEU A 16 2.74 -11.54 6.89
C LEU A 16 1.75 -10.72 7.72
N ASP A 17 1.35 -11.26 8.86
CA ASP A 17 0.68 -10.50 9.91
C ASP A 17 1.71 -9.71 10.77
N PRO A 18 1.28 -8.85 11.71
CA PRO A 18 2.17 -8.12 12.62
C PRO A 18 3.02 -9.02 13.52
N ASP A 19 2.57 -10.23 13.81
CA ASP A 19 3.28 -11.20 14.66
C ASP A 19 4.29 -12.03 13.87
N GLY A 20 4.22 -11.95 12.53
CA GLY A 20 5.12 -12.64 11.60
C GLY A 20 4.63 -14.01 11.17
N ASN A 21 3.36 -14.33 11.42
CA ASN A 21 2.70 -15.51 10.86
C ASN A 21 2.18 -15.19 9.45
N ILE A 22 1.73 -16.22 8.75
CA ILE A 22 1.07 -16.03 7.47
C ILE A 22 -0.35 -15.54 7.73
N GLY A 23 -0.61 -14.31 7.33
CA GLY A 23 -1.89 -13.62 7.47
C GLY A 23 -2.83 -13.87 6.29
N GLU A 24 -3.95 -13.15 6.33
CA GLU A 24 -5.01 -13.26 5.32
C GLU A 24 -4.88 -12.27 4.17
N GLY A 25 -3.86 -11.40 4.20
CA GLY A 25 -3.68 -10.34 3.21
C GLY A 25 -3.77 -8.93 3.80
N LEU A 26 -3.90 -7.93 2.94
CA LEU A 26 -3.94 -6.51 3.33
C LEU A 26 -4.96 -5.77 2.45
N GLY A 27 -5.78 -4.91 3.07
CA GLY A 27 -6.73 -4.05 2.40
C GLY A 27 -6.21 -2.62 2.21
N GLY A 28 -6.81 -1.93 1.24
CA GLY A 28 -6.51 -0.55 0.91
C GLY A 28 -5.21 -0.34 0.16
N ILE A 29 -5.31 0.06 -1.12
CA ILE A 29 -4.13 0.30 -1.97
C ILE A 29 -3.25 1.41 -1.40
N THR A 30 -3.86 2.46 -0.83
CA THR A 30 -3.13 3.56 -0.21
C THR A 30 -2.31 3.07 0.98
N ARG A 31 -2.85 2.18 1.81
CA ARG A 31 -2.12 1.59 2.94
C ARG A 31 -0.92 0.77 2.45
N ILE A 32 -1.10 -0.04 1.41
CA ILE A 32 -0.03 -0.85 0.81
C ILE A 32 1.08 0.07 0.27
N GLN A 33 0.73 1.14 -0.45
CA GLN A 33 1.65 2.17 -0.92
C GLN A 33 2.49 2.75 0.22
N LYS A 34 1.84 3.15 1.33
CA LYS A 34 2.55 3.76 2.47
C LYS A 34 3.44 2.76 3.20
N TYR A 35 3.01 1.50 3.31
CA TYR A 35 3.85 0.47 3.93
C TYR A 35 5.10 0.18 3.10
N LEU A 36 4.98 0.04 1.77
CA LEU A 36 6.13 -0.17 0.89
C LEU A 36 7.07 1.05 0.91
N PHE A 37 6.52 2.26 0.86
CA PHE A 37 7.32 3.48 1.00
C PHE A 37 8.13 3.49 2.32
N LEU A 38 7.48 3.16 3.44
CA LEU A 38 8.15 3.10 4.74
C LEU A 38 9.18 1.95 4.81
N LEU A 39 8.93 0.83 4.15
CA LEU A 39 9.90 -0.26 4.05
C LEU A 39 11.15 0.16 3.29
N GLU A 40 11.02 0.92 2.21
CA GLU A 40 12.18 1.48 1.49
C GLU A 40 12.93 2.53 2.32
N LYS A 41 12.21 3.45 2.94
CA LYS A 41 12.81 4.57 3.69
C LYS A 41 13.38 4.18 5.05
N GLU A 42 12.71 3.30 5.77
CA GLU A 42 13.06 2.93 7.15
C GLU A 42 13.64 1.52 7.27
N GLY A 43 13.30 0.63 6.33
CA GLY A 43 13.73 -0.76 6.35
C GLY A 43 15.15 -0.99 5.85
N ASN A 44 15.65 -0.11 5.01
CA ASN A 44 16.98 -0.21 4.37
C ASN A 44 17.24 -1.60 3.74
N ILE A 45 16.22 -2.15 3.09
CA ILE A 45 16.20 -3.53 2.60
C ILE A 45 16.43 -3.65 1.09
N LEU A 46 16.26 -2.55 0.35
CA LEU A 46 16.53 -2.49 -1.10
C LEU A 46 17.83 -1.75 -1.36
N PRO A 47 18.62 -2.18 -2.37
CA PRO A 47 19.77 -1.44 -2.83
C PRO A 47 19.39 -0.05 -3.34
N SER A 48 20.31 0.91 -3.24
CA SER A 48 20.09 2.25 -3.78
C SER A 48 19.86 2.19 -5.29
N GLY A 49 18.73 2.72 -5.75
CA GLY A 49 18.36 2.75 -7.17
C GLY A 49 17.51 1.55 -7.64
N GLU A 50 17.26 0.58 -6.76
CA GLU A 50 16.28 -0.47 -6.97
C GLU A 50 15.10 -0.20 -6.05
N GLY A 51 13.86 -0.29 -6.53
CA GLY A 51 12.65 -0.10 -5.73
C GLY A 51 11.50 0.53 -6.50
N TYR A 52 10.51 0.97 -5.74
CA TYR A 52 9.23 1.42 -6.30
C TYR A 52 9.25 2.83 -6.90
N GLU A 53 10.37 3.54 -6.84
CA GLU A 53 10.52 4.90 -7.44
C GLU A 53 9.42 5.86 -6.96
N PHE A 54 9.17 5.89 -5.66
CA PHE A 54 8.13 6.74 -5.08
C PHE A 54 8.33 8.21 -5.41
N LYS A 55 7.25 8.86 -5.83
CA LYS A 55 7.16 10.30 -6.08
C LYS A 55 6.04 10.92 -5.25
N ALA A 56 6.09 12.24 -5.03
CA ALA A 56 5.00 12.97 -4.43
C ALA A 56 3.78 12.91 -5.35
N TYR A 57 2.59 12.72 -4.78
CA TYR A 57 1.35 12.70 -5.54
C TYR A 57 0.13 13.06 -4.66
N LYS A 58 -1.10 13.00 -5.20
CA LYS A 58 -2.34 13.47 -4.59
C LYS A 58 -2.59 13.00 -3.16
N ALA A 59 -2.29 11.72 -2.85
CA ALA A 59 -2.40 11.15 -1.50
C ALA A 59 -1.03 10.86 -0.86
N GLY A 60 -0.01 11.67 -1.16
CA GLY A 60 1.36 11.50 -0.65
C GLY A 60 2.21 10.57 -1.52
N PRO A 61 3.20 9.84 -0.96
CA PRO A 61 4.09 9.00 -1.74
C PRO A 61 3.34 7.93 -2.55
N TYR A 62 3.60 7.91 -3.85
CA TYR A 62 2.95 7.07 -4.85
C TYR A 62 3.98 6.39 -5.75
N SER A 63 3.71 5.16 -6.15
CA SER A 63 4.44 4.41 -7.18
C SER A 63 3.49 3.64 -8.07
N SER A 64 3.57 3.85 -9.39
CA SER A 64 2.84 3.05 -10.38
C SER A 64 3.33 1.60 -10.42
N LYS A 65 4.61 1.35 -10.15
CA LYS A 65 5.18 0.00 -10.12
C LYS A 65 4.47 -0.95 -9.15
N LEU A 66 3.82 -0.43 -8.08
CA LEU A 66 3.04 -1.27 -7.18
C LEU A 66 1.84 -1.90 -7.89
N TYR A 67 1.19 -1.16 -8.78
CA TYR A 67 0.04 -1.69 -9.53
C TYR A 67 0.50 -2.80 -10.49
N ASP A 68 1.61 -2.56 -11.19
CA ASP A 68 2.23 -3.57 -12.06
C ASP A 68 2.59 -4.84 -11.26
N ASP A 69 3.11 -4.68 -10.05
CA ASP A 69 3.43 -5.78 -9.14
C ASP A 69 2.20 -6.56 -8.70
N LEU A 70 1.14 -5.86 -8.31
CA LEU A 70 -0.11 -6.50 -7.87
C LEU A 70 -0.76 -7.27 -9.01
N GLU A 71 -0.84 -6.67 -10.19
CA GLU A 71 -1.34 -7.31 -11.40
C GLU A 71 -0.49 -8.55 -11.76
N PHE A 72 0.82 -8.43 -11.71
CA PHE A 72 1.73 -9.55 -11.96
C PHE A 72 1.52 -10.71 -10.98
N LEU A 73 1.41 -10.41 -9.68
CA LEU A 73 1.19 -11.42 -8.65
C LEU A 73 -0.19 -12.08 -8.78
N GLU A 74 -1.21 -11.32 -9.17
CA GLU A 74 -2.57 -11.82 -9.44
C GLU A 74 -2.59 -12.71 -10.68
N ASN A 75 -1.97 -12.28 -11.78
CA ASN A 75 -1.84 -13.07 -13.03
C ASN A 75 -1.06 -14.39 -12.80
N LEU A 76 -0.10 -14.39 -11.90
CA LEU A 76 0.59 -15.61 -11.48
C LEU A 76 -0.24 -16.48 -10.50
N GLY A 77 -1.38 -15.98 -10.04
CA GLY A 77 -2.24 -16.66 -9.09
C GLY A 77 -1.64 -16.81 -7.68
N PHE A 78 -0.79 -15.88 -7.26
CA PHE A 78 -0.27 -15.83 -5.89
C PHE A 78 -1.21 -15.05 -4.96
N ILE A 79 -1.92 -14.07 -5.50
CA ILE A 79 -2.90 -13.27 -4.79
C ILE A 79 -4.21 -13.24 -5.57
N GLU A 80 -5.27 -12.88 -4.89
CA GLU A 80 -6.58 -12.57 -5.45
C GLU A 80 -7.03 -11.24 -4.86
N SER A 81 -7.75 -10.43 -5.65
CA SER A 81 -8.38 -9.22 -5.15
C SER A 81 -9.83 -9.50 -4.81
N GLU A 82 -10.24 -9.10 -3.62
CA GLU A 82 -11.62 -9.11 -3.17
C GLU A 82 -12.12 -7.67 -3.00
N ILE A 83 -13.33 -7.42 -3.44
CA ILE A 83 -14.03 -6.19 -3.15
C ILE A 83 -14.71 -6.38 -1.79
N THR A 84 -14.34 -5.55 -0.83
CA THR A 84 -14.99 -5.52 0.48
C THR A 84 -15.94 -4.33 0.56
N ALA A 85 -17.00 -4.46 1.37
CA ALA A 85 -17.90 -3.32 1.63
C ALA A 85 -17.08 -2.11 2.09
N ALA A 86 -17.43 -0.93 1.59
CA ALA A 86 -16.76 0.32 1.92
C ALA A 86 -16.52 0.45 3.42
N SER A 87 -15.34 0.94 3.79
CA SER A 87 -15.04 1.31 5.16
C SER A 87 -16.13 2.27 5.66
N THR A 88 -16.56 2.11 6.91
CA THR A 88 -17.44 3.08 7.57
C THR A 88 -16.71 4.38 7.95
N ASP A 89 -15.40 4.43 7.73
CA ASP A 89 -14.57 5.62 7.90
C ASP A 89 -14.60 6.44 6.60
N GLU A 90 -15.50 7.44 6.55
CA GLU A 90 -15.69 8.34 5.39
C GLU A 90 -14.39 8.99 4.92
N GLU A 91 -13.46 9.26 5.84
CA GLU A 91 -12.15 9.83 5.49
C GLU A 91 -11.22 8.80 4.83
N ALA A 92 -11.27 7.55 5.27
CA ALA A 92 -10.51 6.48 4.62
C ALA A 92 -11.03 6.26 3.20
N VAL A 93 -12.35 6.32 3.00
CA VAL A 93 -12.99 6.24 1.67
C VAL A 93 -12.49 7.37 0.77
N GLU A 94 -12.58 8.63 1.20
CA GLU A 94 -12.11 9.78 0.40
C GLU A 94 -10.63 9.66 0.00
N ILE A 95 -9.80 9.18 0.91
CA ILE A 95 -8.36 8.99 0.64
C ILE A 95 -8.11 7.88 -0.40
N GLU A 96 -8.84 6.79 -0.29
CA GLU A 96 -8.70 5.66 -1.23
C GLU A 96 -9.28 6.02 -2.60
N GLU A 97 -10.39 6.78 -2.67
CA GLU A 97 -10.96 7.31 -3.92
C GLU A 97 -9.93 8.14 -4.70
N LEU A 98 -9.24 9.07 -4.03
CA LEU A 98 -8.17 9.85 -4.66
C LEU A 98 -7.05 8.97 -5.24
N SER A 99 -6.76 7.85 -4.61
CA SER A 99 -5.75 6.92 -5.11
C SER A 99 -6.26 6.05 -6.27
N PHE A 100 -7.57 5.84 -6.36
CA PHE A 100 -8.22 5.08 -7.41
C PHE A 100 -8.41 5.91 -8.68
N ASP A 101 -8.83 7.17 -8.57
CA ASP A 101 -8.96 8.09 -9.72
C ASP A 101 -7.64 8.23 -10.49
N ASP A 102 -6.53 8.09 -9.79
CA ASP A 102 -5.21 8.12 -10.40
C ASP A 102 -4.92 6.93 -11.31
N LEU A 103 -5.47 5.77 -10.99
CA LEU A 103 -5.33 4.58 -11.82
C LEU A 103 -6.10 4.70 -13.14
N MET A 104 -7.22 5.42 -13.11
CA MET A 104 -8.11 5.57 -14.26
C MET A 104 -7.79 6.81 -15.12
N GLY A 105 -7.09 7.81 -14.55
CA GLY A 105 -6.88 9.12 -15.18
C GLY A 105 -5.62 9.28 -16.04
N ASP A 106 -4.56 8.59 -15.77
CA ASP A 106 -3.24 8.79 -16.45
C ASP A 106 -3.09 7.93 -17.73
N GLY A 107 -4.08 7.12 -18.08
CA GLY A 107 -4.12 6.26 -19.27
C GLY A 107 -5.06 6.73 -20.39
N ALA A 108 -5.83 7.79 -20.17
CA ALA A 108 -6.73 8.32 -21.19
C ALA A 108 -6.03 9.35 -22.09
N GLU A 109 -5.05 8.92 -22.91
CA GLU A 109 -4.94 9.53 -24.23
C GLU A 109 -6.24 9.20 -24.95
N GLU A 110 -6.91 10.24 -25.43
CA GLU A 110 -8.15 10.17 -26.20
C GLU A 110 -7.97 9.24 -27.41
N THR A 111 -8.21 7.94 -27.23
CA THR A 111 -8.46 7.02 -28.32
C THR A 111 -9.97 6.91 -28.49
N ASP A 112 -10.43 7.39 -29.64
CA ASP A 112 -11.81 7.31 -30.09
C ASP A 112 -12.51 6.01 -29.69
N GLY A 113 -13.50 6.12 -28.83
CA GLY A 113 -14.76 5.41 -28.90
C GLY A 113 -14.76 3.91 -28.72
N GLU A 114 -14.16 3.35 -27.64
CA GLU A 114 -14.72 2.12 -27.07
C GLU A 114 -14.76 2.27 -25.55
N SER A 115 -15.96 2.47 -25.04
CA SER A 115 -16.30 2.45 -23.63
C SER A 115 -15.84 1.12 -23.05
N TYR A 116 -14.84 1.12 -22.18
CA TYR A 116 -14.49 -0.05 -21.37
C TYR A 116 -15.57 -0.19 -20.29
N ASP A 117 -16.65 -0.86 -20.68
CA ASP A 117 -17.85 -1.10 -19.87
C ASP A 117 -17.61 -2.26 -18.88
N GLY A 118 -16.54 -2.17 -18.10
CA GLY A 118 -16.08 -3.21 -17.20
C GLY A 118 -16.19 -2.90 -15.69
N PHE A 119 -16.47 -1.66 -15.33
CA PHE A 119 -16.74 -1.29 -13.93
C PHE A 119 -18.08 -0.58 -13.85
N GLY A 120 -19.10 -1.32 -13.45
CA GLY A 120 -20.43 -0.77 -13.19
C GLY A 120 -20.30 0.39 -12.20
N ALA A 121 -20.89 1.52 -12.56
CA ALA A 121 -21.06 2.67 -11.69
C ALA A 121 -21.94 2.26 -10.50
N SER A 122 -21.34 1.79 -9.44
CA SER A 122 -21.95 1.83 -8.11
C SER A 122 -21.47 3.12 -7.44
N ASP A 123 -22.39 3.97 -7.00
CA ASP A 123 -22.11 5.24 -6.32
C ASP A 123 -21.44 5.07 -4.93
N ALA A 124 -20.84 3.92 -4.65
CA ALA A 124 -20.16 3.62 -3.41
C ALA A 124 -18.74 3.11 -3.71
N TYR A 125 -17.76 3.76 -3.14
CA TYR A 125 -16.37 3.31 -3.15
C TYR A 125 -16.28 1.90 -2.54
N GLU A 126 -15.69 0.96 -3.29
CA GLU A 126 -15.45 -0.41 -2.88
C GLU A 126 -13.97 -0.60 -2.56
N GLU A 127 -13.65 -0.85 -1.29
CA GLU A 127 -12.28 -1.10 -0.88
C GLU A 127 -11.78 -2.44 -1.45
N ARG A 128 -10.68 -2.40 -2.19
CA ARG A 128 -10.04 -3.60 -2.70
C ARG A 128 -9.06 -4.18 -1.69
N ARG A 129 -9.28 -5.42 -1.29
CA ARG A 129 -8.38 -6.19 -0.43
C ARG A 129 -7.62 -7.23 -1.25
N PHE A 130 -6.33 -7.35 -1.01
CA PHE A 130 -5.48 -8.38 -1.64
C PHE A 130 -5.21 -9.51 -0.65
N ILE A 131 -5.61 -10.72 -1.02
CA ILE A 131 -5.47 -11.92 -0.19
C ILE A 131 -4.55 -12.93 -0.86
N LEU A 132 -3.87 -13.76 -0.06
CA LEU A 132 -3.04 -14.84 -0.57
C LEU A 132 -3.90 -16.05 -0.98
N THR A 133 -3.67 -16.56 -2.19
CA THR A 133 -4.11 -17.90 -2.58
C THR A 133 -3.30 -18.97 -1.84
N GLU A 134 -3.70 -20.24 -1.94
CA GLU A 134 -2.88 -21.38 -1.46
C GLU A 134 -1.47 -21.39 -2.09
N LYS A 135 -1.39 -21.07 -3.38
CA LYS A 135 -0.11 -20.95 -4.09
C LYS A 135 0.74 -19.81 -3.51
N GLY A 136 0.11 -18.65 -3.25
CA GLY A 136 0.75 -17.51 -2.61
C GLY A 136 1.24 -17.84 -1.21
N ARG A 137 0.42 -18.48 -0.37
CA ARG A 137 0.81 -18.94 0.98
C ARG A 137 2.02 -19.87 0.92
N SER A 138 2.03 -20.82 -0.02
CA SER A 138 3.15 -21.74 -0.24
C SER A 138 4.41 -20.99 -0.66
N LYS A 139 4.28 -19.99 -1.54
CA LYS A 139 5.40 -19.15 -1.97
C LYS A 139 5.96 -18.30 -0.84
N VAL A 140 5.10 -17.68 -0.03
CA VAL A 140 5.54 -16.94 1.16
C VAL A 140 6.31 -17.87 2.11
N LYS A 141 5.81 -19.07 2.40
CA LYS A 141 6.54 -20.05 3.23
C LYS A 141 7.94 -20.36 2.68
N GLU A 142 8.06 -20.54 1.35
CA GLU A 142 9.34 -20.75 0.69
C GLU A 142 10.29 -19.57 0.91
N LEU A 143 9.79 -18.33 0.73
CA LEU A 143 10.59 -17.11 0.93
C LEU A 143 11.05 -16.95 2.38
N LEU A 144 10.16 -17.21 3.34
CA LEU A 144 10.47 -17.12 4.77
C LEU A 144 11.53 -18.14 5.21
N ALA A 145 11.62 -19.29 4.56
CA ALA A 145 12.62 -20.32 4.85
C ALA A 145 14.04 -19.93 4.40
N LYS A 146 14.17 -18.99 3.48
CA LYS A 146 15.46 -18.55 2.94
C LYS A 146 16.12 -17.51 3.86
N LYS A 147 17.36 -17.75 4.25
CA LYS A 147 18.11 -16.84 5.15
C LYS A 147 18.29 -15.44 4.58
N GLU A 148 18.37 -15.32 3.26
CA GLU A 148 18.54 -14.05 2.55
C GLU A 148 17.36 -13.08 2.72
N TYR A 149 16.14 -13.62 2.96
CA TYR A 149 14.94 -12.79 3.18
C TYR A 149 14.72 -12.38 4.64
N ARG A 150 15.52 -12.87 5.60
CA ARG A 150 15.37 -12.50 7.02
C ARG A 150 15.32 -10.98 7.26
N PRO A 151 16.23 -10.17 6.67
CA PRO A 151 16.17 -8.72 6.86
C PRO A 151 14.85 -8.11 6.38
N VAL A 152 14.30 -8.62 5.27
CA VAL A 152 12.99 -8.18 4.74
C VAL A 152 11.87 -8.55 5.68
N VAL A 153 11.85 -9.80 6.13
CA VAL A 153 10.85 -10.31 7.08
C VAL A 153 10.84 -9.47 8.37
N ASP A 154 12.02 -9.21 8.92
CA ASP A 154 12.17 -8.40 10.13
C ASP A 154 11.71 -6.95 9.92
N ALA A 155 12.02 -6.36 8.76
CA ALA A 155 11.56 -5.02 8.40
C ALA A 155 10.04 -4.97 8.22
N VAL A 156 9.44 -5.93 7.50
CA VAL A 156 7.98 -6.02 7.32
C VAL A 156 7.27 -6.18 8.65
N ARG A 157 7.74 -7.09 9.52
CA ARG A 157 7.19 -7.26 10.87
C ARG A 157 7.26 -5.97 11.67
N LYS A 158 8.41 -5.30 11.66
CA LYS A 158 8.59 -4.03 12.38
C LYS A 158 7.62 -2.96 11.91
N ILE A 159 7.45 -2.79 10.60
CA ILE A 159 6.51 -1.81 10.03
C ILE A 159 5.08 -2.19 10.38
N LYS A 160 4.68 -3.44 10.15
CA LYS A 160 3.32 -3.87 10.47
C LYS A 160 2.99 -3.76 11.96
N SER A 161 3.89 -4.21 12.85
CA SER A 161 3.69 -4.09 14.30
C SER A 161 3.58 -2.64 14.76
N LYS A 162 4.35 -1.74 14.16
CA LYS A 162 4.32 -0.31 14.49
C LYS A 162 3.01 0.35 14.07
N PHE A 163 2.47 0.00 12.90
CA PHE A 163 1.34 0.68 12.30
C PHE A 163 0.03 -0.12 12.28
N ASN A 164 0.02 -1.31 12.86
CA ASN A 164 -1.12 -2.22 12.89
C ASN A 164 -2.40 -1.57 13.49
N THR A 165 -2.23 -0.73 14.53
CA THR A 165 -3.35 -0.04 15.19
C THR A 165 -3.66 1.34 14.61
N TYR A 166 -2.92 1.78 13.60
CA TYR A 166 -3.12 3.09 12.99
C TYR A 166 -4.30 3.03 12.02
N SER A 167 -5.19 4.01 12.13
CA SER A 167 -6.12 4.31 11.03
C SER A 167 -5.33 4.73 9.78
N LEU A 168 -5.97 4.75 8.63
CA LEU A 168 -5.32 5.25 7.41
C LEU A 168 -4.88 6.71 7.58
N SER A 169 -5.72 7.53 8.20
CA SER A 169 -5.42 8.93 8.50
C SER A 169 -4.22 9.10 9.45
N ASP A 170 -4.10 8.26 10.50
CA ASP A 170 -2.95 8.28 11.40
C ASP A 170 -1.65 7.88 10.66
N LEU A 171 -1.72 6.90 9.77
CA LEU A 171 -0.60 6.48 8.95
C LEU A 171 -0.15 7.60 8.00
N LEU A 172 -1.12 8.26 7.34
CA LEU A 172 -0.83 9.41 6.48
C LEU A 172 -0.23 10.56 7.29
N TYR A 173 -0.79 10.87 8.46
CA TYR A 173 -0.22 11.92 9.33
C TYR A 173 1.24 11.64 9.68
N TYR A 174 1.57 10.39 10.01
CA TYR A 174 2.95 9.98 10.26
C TYR A 174 3.85 10.22 9.04
N VAL A 175 3.43 9.74 7.85
CA VAL A 175 4.18 9.89 6.61
C VAL A 175 4.36 11.37 6.26
N TYR A 176 3.30 12.17 6.34
CA TYR A 176 3.31 13.59 5.98
C TYR A 176 4.17 14.45 6.91
N THR A 177 4.21 14.08 8.18
CA THR A 177 5.05 14.77 9.16
C THR A 177 6.52 14.42 9.00
N LYS A 178 6.82 13.16 8.68
CA LYS A 178 8.19 12.66 8.61
C LYS A 178 8.85 12.89 7.24
N TYR A 179 8.05 12.91 6.17
CA TYR A 179 8.52 13.02 4.79
C TYR A 179 7.74 14.12 4.04
N PRO A 180 7.88 15.40 4.48
CA PRO A 180 7.10 16.50 3.94
C PRO A 180 7.36 16.74 2.44
N GLU A 181 8.54 16.36 1.93
CA GLU A 181 8.90 16.42 0.52
C GLU A 181 8.04 15.55 -0.37
N MET A 182 7.47 14.47 0.18
CA MET A 182 6.59 13.53 -0.52
C MET A 182 5.12 13.95 -0.49
N THR A 183 4.84 15.14 0.01
CA THR A 183 3.47 15.63 0.20
C THR A 183 3.19 16.95 -0.51
N VAL A 184 4.15 17.43 -1.30
CA VAL A 184 4.06 18.76 -1.95
C VAL A 184 2.93 18.85 -2.98
N GLU A 185 2.55 17.72 -3.57
CA GLU A 185 1.46 17.61 -4.55
C GLU A 185 0.18 17.01 -3.94
N SER A 186 0.15 16.84 -2.61
CA SER A 186 -1.01 16.22 -1.97
C SER A 186 -2.20 17.17 -1.86
N GLU A 187 -3.34 16.76 -2.39
CA GLU A 187 -4.61 17.47 -2.31
C GLU A 187 -5.22 17.47 -0.90
N ILE A 188 -4.88 16.45 -0.10
CA ILE A 188 -5.40 16.27 1.27
C ILE A 188 -4.41 16.69 2.36
N ARG A 189 -3.28 17.30 2.00
CA ARG A 189 -2.18 17.59 2.93
C ARG A 189 -2.63 18.38 4.15
N ASP A 190 -3.32 19.48 3.93
CA ASP A 190 -3.73 20.38 5.01
C ASP A 190 -4.77 19.72 5.93
N LYS A 191 -5.67 18.93 5.37
CA LYS A 191 -6.68 18.16 6.10
C LYS A 191 -6.02 17.13 7.01
N VAL A 192 -5.10 16.31 6.46
CA VAL A 192 -4.35 15.29 7.21
C VAL A 192 -3.53 15.92 8.35
N LEU A 193 -2.78 16.98 8.06
CA LEU A 193 -1.93 17.62 9.07
C LEU A 193 -2.73 18.34 10.16
N LYS A 194 -3.86 18.95 9.82
CA LYS A 194 -4.75 19.62 10.79
C LYS A 194 -5.38 18.60 11.75
N ARG A 195 -5.92 17.51 11.22
CA ARG A 195 -6.55 16.45 12.00
C ARG A 195 -5.55 15.72 12.89
N GLY A 196 -4.42 15.35 12.34
CA GLY A 196 -3.38 14.65 13.09
C GLY A 196 -2.91 15.46 14.29
N ARG A 197 -2.70 16.77 14.15
CA ARG A 197 -2.35 17.64 15.29
C ARG A 197 -3.39 17.59 16.39
N ALA A 198 -4.68 17.64 16.05
CA ALA A 198 -5.75 17.60 17.05
C ALA A 198 -5.77 16.29 17.83
N ILE A 199 -5.57 15.14 17.18
CA ILE A 199 -5.61 13.82 17.81
C ILE A 199 -4.34 13.54 18.63
N TRP A 200 -3.16 13.90 18.11
CA TRP A 200 -1.89 13.63 18.80
C TRP A 200 -1.68 14.51 20.02
N HIS A 201 -2.21 15.74 20.04
CA HIS A 201 -2.21 16.58 21.25
C HIS A 201 -3.08 16.02 22.37
N THR A 202 -4.12 15.25 22.06
CA THR A 202 -5.00 14.63 23.08
C THR A 202 -4.49 13.29 23.62
N ARG A 203 -3.54 12.64 22.94
CA ARG A 203 -2.96 11.34 23.35
C ARG A 203 -1.69 11.47 24.23
N ILE A 204 -1.18 12.69 24.43
CA ILE A 204 0.05 12.95 25.19
C ILE A 204 -0.24 13.41 26.64
N TRP A 205 -1.54 13.46 27.06
CA TRP A 205 -1.93 13.81 28.43
C TRP A 205 -2.63 12.68 29.15
#